data_e719a9476e832cdc93753f8f7a7fcc60
#
_entry.id   e719a9476e832cdc93753f8f7a7fcc60
#
_cell.length_a   1.000
_cell.length_b   1.000
_cell.length_c   1.000
_cell.angle_alpha   90.00
_cell.angle_beta   90.00
_cell.angle_gamma   90.00
#
_symmetry.space_group_name_H-M   'P 1'
#
loop_
_entity.id
_entity.type
_entity.pdbx_description
1 polymer ?
#
loop_
_entity_poly.entity_id
_entity_poly.type
_entity_poly.pdbx_seq_one_letter_code
_entity_poly.pdbx_strand_id
1 'polypeptide(L)'
;MTRKVIKSAGRVLQVLEYFDEVKRPLAVSEMADHHDWPHSSTSALMSTLVTLGYLHYDPGKRIYQPSMRVALLGDWVHSNLLKDGQLTRLMQYLNDQTGETIVLAAQNGLHSQYLRVIQGTSALRMYLHIGTLRPMFGSGTGSMLLSHMQDNTIRKLAKNFNATAPHDKRVDITKVLFDVAADRARGYAVSLNQVTPHSGIIAMLLPTAPDETPLVLGISSLTVRLIENEHRYVDTTRNGMKTFLVE
;
A
#
# COMPACT_ATOMS: atom_id res chain seq x y z
N MET A 1 -16.97 14.72 -5.10
CA MET A 1 -17.81 13.72 -5.80
C MET A 1 -17.06 12.39 -5.80
N THR A 2 -17.50 11.43 -5.01
CA THR A 2 -16.95 10.06 -5.03
C THR A 2 -17.34 9.44 -6.37
N ARG A 3 -16.37 9.24 -7.27
CA ARG A 3 -16.63 8.56 -8.55
C ARG A 3 -17.16 7.16 -8.24
N LYS A 4 -18.37 6.87 -8.69
CA LYS A 4 -19.02 5.58 -8.52
C LYS A 4 -18.21 4.52 -9.29
N VAL A 5 -17.55 3.62 -8.58
CA VAL A 5 -16.81 2.51 -9.19
C VAL A 5 -17.81 1.59 -9.89
N ILE A 6 -17.51 1.19 -11.14
CA ILE A 6 -18.30 0.19 -11.86
C ILE A 6 -18.13 -1.15 -11.13
N LYS A 7 -19.23 -1.69 -10.61
CA LYS A 7 -19.24 -2.86 -9.73
C LYS A 7 -18.55 -4.08 -10.35
N SER A 8 -18.76 -4.34 -11.63
CA SER A 8 -18.13 -5.46 -12.35
C SER A 8 -16.63 -5.30 -12.49
N ALA A 9 -16.15 -4.09 -12.81
CA ALA A 9 -14.71 -3.81 -12.92
C ALA A 9 -14.00 -3.96 -11.56
N GLY A 10 -14.62 -3.45 -10.48
CA GLY A 10 -14.10 -3.64 -9.12
C GLY A 10 -13.99 -5.11 -8.74
N ARG A 11 -15.01 -5.91 -9.04
CA ARG A 11 -15.02 -7.34 -8.73
C ARG A 11 -13.94 -8.14 -9.46
N VAL A 12 -13.61 -7.78 -10.72
CA VAL A 12 -12.50 -8.42 -11.45
C VAL A 12 -11.18 -8.23 -10.71
N LEU A 13 -10.90 -7.00 -10.27
CA LEU A 13 -9.68 -6.70 -9.51
C LEU A 13 -9.66 -7.43 -8.17
N GLN A 14 -10.78 -7.42 -7.43
CA GLN A 14 -10.89 -8.12 -6.14
C GLN A 14 -10.65 -9.64 -6.26
N VAL A 15 -11.08 -10.28 -7.37
CA VAL A 15 -10.77 -11.69 -7.64
C VAL A 15 -9.26 -11.89 -7.76
N LEU A 16 -8.57 -11.06 -8.53
CA LEU A 16 -7.12 -11.18 -8.71
C LEU A 16 -6.34 -10.86 -7.43
N GLU A 17 -6.77 -9.85 -6.69
CA GLU A 17 -6.19 -9.46 -5.39
C GLU A 17 -6.34 -10.58 -4.35
N TYR A 18 -7.49 -11.26 -4.31
CA TYR A 18 -7.69 -12.38 -3.38
C TYR A 18 -6.82 -13.59 -3.73
N PHE A 19 -6.60 -13.89 -5.02
CA PHE A 19 -5.60 -14.89 -5.40
C PHE A 19 -4.18 -14.49 -4.96
N ASP A 20 -3.85 -13.21 -5.04
CA ASP A 20 -2.54 -12.71 -4.57
C ASP A 20 -2.41 -12.77 -3.05
N GLU A 21 -3.49 -12.64 -2.30
CA GLU A 21 -3.50 -12.81 -0.83
C GLU A 21 -3.27 -14.27 -0.42
N VAL A 22 -4.06 -15.19 -0.99
CA VAL A 22 -4.05 -16.61 -0.55
C VAL A 22 -2.96 -17.47 -1.19
N LYS A 23 -2.40 -17.05 -2.33
CA LYS A 23 -1.30 -17.73 -3.05
C LYS A 23 -1.55 -19.21 -3.39
N ARG A 24 -2.82 -19.57 -3.62
CA ARG A 24 -3.22 -20.93 -4.00
C ARG A 24 -4.43 -20.94 -4.93
N PRO A 25 -4.67 -22.06 -5.64
CA PRO A 25 -5.93 -22.23 -6.36
C PRO A 25 -7.15 -22.20 -5.43
N LEU A 26 -8.29 -21.71 -5.94
CA LEU A 26 -9.55 -21.53 -5.19
C LEU A 26 -10.73 -22.10 -5.95
N ALA A 27 -11.73 -22.63 -5.21
CA ALA A 27 -13.05 -22.92 -5.74
C ALA A 27 -13.94 -21.67 -5.83
N VAL A 28 -14.99 -21.70 -6.65
CA VAL A 28 -15.97 -20.59 -6.74
C VAL A 28 -16.62 -20.29 -5.40
N SER A 29 -16.92 -21.32 -4.60
CA SER A 29 -17.52 -21.16 -3.27
C SER A 29 -16.64 -20.33 -2.35
N GLU A 30 -15.34 -20.64 -2.27
CA GLU A 30 -14.39 -19.89 -1.42
C GLU A 30 -14.33 -18.40 -1.81
N MET A 31 -14.32 -18.11 -3.12
CA MET A 31 -14.35 -16.74 -3.64
C MET A 31 -15.66 -16.04 -3.32
N ALA A 32 -16.78 -16.73 -3.46
CA ALA A 32 -18.11 -16.19 -3.17
C ALA A 32 -18.28 -15.89 -1.67
N ASP A 33 -17.89 -16.82 -0.81
CA ASP A 33 -18.01 -16.72 0.64
C ASP A 33 -17.11 -15.60 1.19
N HIS A 34 -15.86 -15.51 0.71
CA HIS A 34 -14.92 -14.47 1.17
C HIS A 34 -15.45 -13.05 0.91
N HIS A 35 -16.09 -12.85 -0.24
CA HIS A 35 -16.55 -11.51 -0.64
C HIS A 35 -18.04 -11.26 -0.37
N ASP A 36 -18.76 -12.21 0.21
CA ASP A 36 -20.23 -12.18 0.39
C ASP A 36 -20.96 -11.90 -0.96
N TRP A 37 -20.58 -12.65 -2.02
CA TRP A 37 -21.19 -12.52 -3.34
C TRP A 37 -22.09 -13.72 -3.67
N PRO A 38 -23.17 -13.50 -4.49
CA PRO A 38 -23.95 -14.60 -4.99
C PRO A 38 -23.11 -15.57 -5.83
N HIS A 39 -23.19 -16.86 -5.53
CA HIS A 39 -22.40 -17.92 -6.17
C HIS A 39 -22.52 -17.91 -7.71
N SER A 40 -23.74 -17.68 -8.25
CA SER A 40 -23.97 -17.65 -9.69
C SER A 40 -23.21 -16.52 -10.39
N SER A 41 -23.23 -15.32 -9.84
CA SER A 41 -22.50 -14.17 -10.40
C SER A 41 -20.99 -14.31 -10.26
N THR A 42 -20.52 -14.93 -9.19
CA THR A 42 -19.09 -15.23 -8.97
C THR A 42 -18.60 -16.27 -9.98
N SER A 43 -19.38 -17.34 -10.20
CA SER A 43 -19.08 -18.35 -11.22
C SER A 43 -19.01 -17.74 -12.62
N ALA A 44 -19.98 -16.91 -12.99
CA ALA A 44 -19.99 -16.23 -14.29
C ALA A 44 -18.77 -15.31 -14.47
N LEU A 45 -18.39 -14.57 -13.40
CA LEU A 45 -17.21 -13.69 -13.40
C LEU A 45 -15.92 -14.50 -13.60
N MET A 46 -15.71 -15.56 -12.82
CA MET A 46 -14.52 -16.40 -12.92
C MET A 46 -14.43 -17.12 -14.27
N SER A 47 -15.57 -17.61 -14.80
CA SER A 47 -15.63 -18.20 -16.15
C SER A 47 -15.28 -17.17 -17.23
N THR A 48 -15.73 -15.93 -17.10
CA THR A 48 -15.35 -14.83 -18.00
C THR A 48 -13.83 -14.61 -17.98
N LEU A 49 -13.21 -14.61 -16.80
CA LEU A 49 -11.75 -14.46 -16.67
C LEU A 49 -10.99 -15.65 -17.30
N VAL A 50 -11.55 -16.86 -17.25
CA VAL A 50 -11.00 -18.02 -17.98
C VAL A 50 -11.11 -17.79 -19.49
N THR A 51 -12.26 -17.36 -19.99
CA THR A 51 -12.47 -17.06 -21.42
C THR A 51 -11.51 -15.98 -21.92
N LEU A 52 -11.25 -14.98 -21.11
CA LEU A 52 -10.30 -13.91 -21.40
C LEU A 52 -8.83 -14.32 -21.21
N GLY A 53 -8.56 -15.52 -20.69
CA GLY A 53 -7.22 -16.08 -20.48
C GLY A 53 -6.50 -15.55 -19.24
N TYR A 54 -7.18 -14.92 -18.30
CA TYR A 54 -6.60 -14.45 -17.04
C TYR A 54 -6.62 -15.48 -15.92
N LEU A 55 -7.54 -16.46 -16.01
CA LEU A 55 -7.59 -17.61 -15.11
C LEU A 55 -7.49 -18.91 -15.92
N HIS A 56 -6.96 -19.94 -15.26
CA HIS A 56 -7.09 -21.33 -15.65
C HIS A 56 -8.14 -22.02 -14.78
N TYR A 57 -8.92 -22.92 -15.35
CA TYR A 57 -9.87 -23.76 -14.64
C TYR A 57 -9.47 -25.22 -14.75
N ASP A 58 -9.36 -25.90 -13.60
CA ASP A 58 -9.18 -27.34 -13.51
C ASP A 58 -10.54 -28.02 -13.30
N PRO A 59 -11.13 -28.67 -14.31
CA PRO A 59 -12.44 -29.31 -14.16
C PRO A 59 -12.42 -30.54 -13.24
N GLY A 60 -11.27 -31.21 -13.10
CA GLY A 60 -11.15 -32.39 -12.24
C GLY A 60 -11.22 -32.03 -10.76
N LYS A 61 -10.63 -30.90 -10.38
CA LYS A 61 -10.61 -30.40 -9.01
C LYS A 61 -11.64 -29.30 -8.76
N ARG A 62 -12.28 -28.77 -9.82
CA ARG A 62 -13.21 -27.63 -9.78
C ARG A 62 -12.61 -26.36 -9.14
N ILE A 63 -11.34 -26.08 -9.44
CA ILE A 63 -10.61 -24.93 -8.91
C ILE A 63 -10.11 -24.04 -10.03
N TYR A 64 -9.92 -22.77 -9.69
CA TYR A 64 -9.37 -21.73 -10.55
C TYR A 64 -8.01 -21.28 -10.02
N GLN A 65 -7.14 -20.82 -10.92
CA GLN A 65 -5.86 -20.20 -10.58
C GLN A 65 -5.50 -19.12 -11.61
N PRO A 66 -4.76 -18.06 -11.22
CA PRO A 66 -4.28 -17.06 -12.16
C PRO A 66 -3.39 -17.67 -13.23
N SER A 67 -3.53 -17.17 -14.45
CA SER A 67 -2.65 -17.52 -15.57
C SER A 67 -1.39 -16.64 -15.55
N MET A 68 -0.36 -17.04 -16.31
CA MET A 68 0.85 -16.23 -16.53
C MET A 68 0.52 -14.84 -17.12
N ARG A 69 -0.60 -14.71 -17.85
CA ARG A 69 -1.06 -13.43 -18.41
C ARG A 69 -1.26 -12.36 -17.35
N VAL A 70 -1.71 -12.73 -16.13
CA VAL A 70 -1.86 -11.79 -15.02
C VAL A 70 -0.50 -11.21 -14.61
N ALA A 71 0.54 -12.04 -14.52
CA ALA A 71 1.89 -11.59 -14.17
C ALA A 71 2.48 -10.65 -15.25
N LEU A 72 2.23 -10.96 -16.53
CA LEU A 72 2.75 -10.18 -17.65
C LEU A 72 2.05 -8.83 -17.87
N LEU A 73 0.86 -8.60 -17.30
CA LEU A 73 0.17 -7.32 -17.40
C LEU A 73 0.95 -6.14 -16.82
N GLY A 74 1.73 -6.39 -15.78
CA GLY A 74 2.52 -5.37 -15.11
C GLY A 74 3.98 -5.31 -15.55
N ASP A 75 4.41 -6.15 -16.50
CA ASP A 75 5.82 -6.31 -16.86
C ASP A 75 6.48 -5.01 -17.38
N TRP A 76 5.70 -4.14 -18.02
CA TRP A 76 6.18 -2.85 -18.52
C TRP A 76 6.19 -1.73 -17.46
N VAL A 77 5.58 -1.94 -16.28
CA VAL A 77 5.45 -0.93 -15.21
C VAL A 77 6.67 -0.92 -14.27
N HIS A 78 7.70 -1.70 -14.58
CA HIS A 78 8.79 -1.94 -13.65
C HIS A 78 9.57 -0.68 -13.23
N SER A 79 9.55 -0.41 -11.93
CA SER A 79 10.67 0.25 -11.27
C SER A 79 11.81 -0.75 -11.06
N ASN A 80 13.06 -0.30 -11.12
CA ASN A 80 14.21 -1.17 -10.84
C ASN A 80 14.10 -1.83 -9.45
N LEU A 81 13.45 -1.17 -8.48
CA LEU A 81 13.21 -1.68 -7.13
C LEU A 81 12.28 -2.91 -7.06
N LEU A 82 11.44 -3.15 -8.08
CA LEU A 82 10.55 -4.32 -8.14
C LEU A 82 11.23 -5.51 -8.84
N LYS A 83 12.31 -5.26 -9.58
CA LYS A 83 13.11 -6.31 -10.21
C LYS A 83 13.80 -7.14 -9.12
N ASP A 84 13.99 -8.40 -9.38
CA ASP A 84 14.76 -9.35 -8.54
C ASP A 84 14.22 -9.61 -7.13
N GLY A 85 13.02 -9.13 -6.78
CA GLY A 85 12.39 -9.35 -5.47
C GLY A 85 13.11 -8.67 -4.30
N GLN A 86 14.05 -7.75 -4.54
CA GLN A 86 14.81 -7.04 -3.50
C GLN A 86 13.89 -6.32 -2.51
N LEU A 87 12.88 -5.62 -3.02
CA LEU A 87 11.90 -4.95 -2.18
C LEU A 87 11.08 -5.91 -1.31
N THR A 88 10.74 -7.09 -1.85
CA THR A 88 10.03 -8.12 -1.07
C THR A 88 10.93 -8.66 0.05
N ARG A 89 12.21 -8.89 -0.23
CA ARG A 89 13.19 -9.32 0.79
C ARG A 89 13.40 -8.25 1.86
N LEU A 90 13.48 -6.97 1.47
CA LEU A 90 13.55 -5.86 2.42
C LEU A 90 12.32 -5.81 3.33
N MET A 91 11.11 -5.88 2.77
CA MET A 91 9.87 -5.85 3.55
C MET A 91 9.78 -7.04 4.52
N GLN A 92 10.18 -8.25 4.07
CA GLN A 92 10.21 -9.44 4.93
C GLN A 92 11.25 -9.27 6.04
N TYR A 93 12.46 -8.82 5.72
CA TYR A 93 13.49 -8.51 6.71
C TYR A 93 12.98 -7.57 7.81
N LEU A 94 12.31 -6.48 7.42
CA LEU A 94 11.75 -5.53 8.40
C LEU A 94 10.67 -6.18 9.26
N ASN A 95 9.79 -6.99 8.67
CA ASN A 95 8.78 -7.72 9.42
C ASN A 95 9.40 -8.68 10.43
N ASP A 96 10.42 -9.45 10.03
CA ASP A 96 11.13 -10.38 10.90
C ASP A 96 11.87 -9.67 12.04
N GLN A 97 12.50 -8.51 11.78
CA GLN A 97 13.26 -7.75 12.77
C GLN A 97 12.38 -6.98 13.75
N THR A 98 11.18 -6.60 13.35
CA THR A 98 10.32 -5.72 14.17
C THR A 98 9.09 -6.44 14.73
N GLY A 99 8.63 -7.49 14.07
CA GLY A 99 7.34 -8.13 14.36
C GLY A 99 6.12 -7.29 13.97
N GLU A 100 6.34 -6.13 13.32
CA GLU A 100 5.30 -5.16 12.99
C GLU A 100 4.78 -5.30 11.57
N THR A 101 3.65 -4.67 11.27
CA THR A 101 3.07 -4.64 9.93
C THR A 101 3.85 -3.68 9.05
N ILE A 102 4.35 -4.20 7.91
CA ILE A 102 5.13 -3.44 6.94
C ILE A 102 4.24 -3.12 5.74
N VAL A 103 4.25 -1.86 5.31
CA VAL A 103 3.48 -1.39 4.16
C VAL A 103 4.40 -0.74 3.13
N LEU A 104 4.09 -0.97 1.85
CA LEU A 104 4.61 -0.23 0.72
C LEU A 104 3.50 0.64 0.17
N ALA A 105 3.77 1.92 -0.06
CA ALA A 105 2.77 2.87 -0.51
C ALA A 105 3.29 3.74 -1.65
N ALA A 106 2.36 4.16 -2.53
CA ALA A 106 2.59 5.18 -3.56
C ALA A 106 1.45 6.19 -3.56
N GLN A 107 1.64 7.29 -4.29
CA GLN A 107 0.59 8.29 -4.47
C GLN A 107 -0.53 7.78 -5.37
N ASN A 108 -1.76 7.99 -4.94
CA ASN A 108 -2.97 7.84 -5.74
C ASN A 108 -3.86 9.08 -5.57
N GLY A 109 -3.73 10.03 -6.49
CA GLY A 109 -4.42 11.32 -6.40
C GLY A 109 -4.05 12.10 -5.14
N LEU A 110 -5.02 12.38 -4.29
CA LEU A 110 -4.86 13.04 -2.98
C LEU A 110 -4.71 12.05 -1.81
N HIS A 111 -4.31 10.81 -2.11
CA HIS A 111 -4.11 9.75 -1.13
C HIS A 111 -2.75 9.08 -1.33
N SER A 112 -2.27 8.48 -0.27
CA SER A 112 -1.26 7.43 -0.29
C SER A 112 -2.00 6.08 -0.29
N GLN A 113 -1.69 5.21 -1.24
CA GLN A 113 -2.31 3.88 -1.36
C GLN A 113 -1.32 2.79 -1.01
N TYR A 114 -1.74 1.83 -0.20
CA TYR A 114 -0.93 0.68 0.14
C TYR A 114 -0.92 -0.31 -1.04
N LEU A 115 0.24 -0.49 -1.66
CA LEU A 115 0.46 -1.39 -2.79
C LEU A 115 0.78 -2.81 -2.35
N ARG A 116 1.45 -2.95 -1.20
CA ARG A 116 1.81 -4.23 -0.59
C ARG A 116 1.77 -4.10 0.92
N VAL A 117 1.39 -5.18 1.58
CA VAL A 117 1.34 -5.28 3.05
C VAL A 117 1.91 -6.63 3.47
N ILE A 118 2.82 -6.63 4.43
CA ILE A 118 3.23 -7.83 5.17
C ILE A 118 2.68 -7.64 6.59
N GLN A 119 1.79 -8.53 7.01
CA GLN A 119 1.15 -8.45 8.32
C GLN A 119 2.17 -8.70 9.44
N GLY A 120 2.05 -7.95 10.52
CA GLY A 120 2.87 -8.17 11.70
C GLY A 120 2.67 -9.56 12.31
N THR A 121 3.68 -10.06 12.96
CA THR A 121 3.67 -11.37 13.64
C THR A 121 3.30 -11.28 15.12
N SER A 122 3.30 -10.07 15.69
CA SER A 122 2.89 -9.83 17.07
C SER A 122 1.42 -10.17 17.29
N ALA A 123 1.06 -10.71 18.47
CA ALA A 123 -0.31 -11.05 18.81
C ALA A 123 -1.25 -9.84 18.71
N LEU A 124 -0.79 -8.66 19.15
CA LEU A 124 -1.47 -7.39 18.96
C LEU A 124 -0.76 -6.60 17.86
N ARG A 125 -1.33 -6.55 16.67
CA ARG A 125 -0.76 -5.94 15.47
C ARG A 125 -1.76 -5.09 14.72
N MET A 126 -1.27 -4.19 13.87
CA MET A 126 -2.11 -3.48 12.91
C MET A 126 -2.45 -4.42 11.75
N TYR A 127 -3.74 -4.70 11.56
CA TYR A 127 -4.22 -5.46 10.41
C TYR A 127 -4.60 -4.50 9.29
N LEU A 128 -3.84 -4.52 8.21
CA LEU A 128 -3.96 -3.60 7.08
C LEU A 128 -4.16 -4.37 5.78
N HIS A 129 -4.85 -3.75 4.82
CA HIS A 129 -5.14 -4.37 3.52
C HIS A 129 -4.42 -3.65 2.38
N ILE A 130 -4.06 -4.40 1.36
CA ILE A 130 -3.66 -3.85 0.06
C ILE A 130 -4.81 -3.00 -0.49
N GLY A 131 -4.49 -1.92 -1.21
CA GLY A 131 -5.49 -0.99 -1.72
C GLY A 131 -5.96 0.07 -0.70
N THR A 132 -5.64 -0.07 0.59
CA THR A 132 -6.02 0.91 1.62
C THR A 132 -5.54 2.30 1.25
N LEU A 133 -6.47 3.27 1.25
CA LEU A 133 -6.17 4.68 1.01
C LEU A 133 -5.96 5.41 2.34
N ARG A 134 -4.88 6.18 2.43
CA ARG A 134 -4.58 7.09 3.54
C ARG A 134 -4.54 8.53 3.03
N PRO A 135 -5.02 9.52 3.80
CA PRO A 135 -4.95 10.91 3.37
C PRO A 135 -3.50 11.32 3.05
N MET A 136 -3.29 12.06 1.95
CA MET A 136 -1.98 12.63 1.64
C MET A 136 -1.54 13.58 2.76
N PHE A 137 -2.47 14.35 3.29
CA PHE A 137 -2.25 15.26 4.41
C PHE A 137 -2.69 14.60 5.72
N GLY A 138 -1.77 14.50 6.69
CA GLY A 138 -2.03 13.94 8.02
C GLY A 138 -1.75 12.43 8.16
N SER A 139 -1.18 11.77 7.16
CA SER A 139 -0.64 10.41 7.32
C SER A 139 0.88 10.38 7.11
N GLY A 140 1.58 9.49 7.79
CA GLY A 140 3.04 9.40 7.68
C GLY A 140 3.51 9.03 6.27
N THR A 141 2.82 8.09 5.59
CA THR A 141 3.12 7.76 4.19
C THR A 141 2.84 8.92 3.25
N GLY A 142 1.76 9.68 3.49
CA GLY A 142 1.46 10.88 2.73
C GLY A 142 2.50 11.98 2.95
N SER A 143 2.95 12.22 4.18
CA SER A 143 3.99 13.21 4.49
C SER A 143 5.29 12.87 3.78
N MET A 144 5.71 11.61 3.76
CA MET A 144 6.92 11.21 3.02
C MET A 144 6.78 11.36 1.51
N LEU A 145 5.63 11.07 0.92
CA LEU A 145 5.37 11.36 -0.50
C LEU A 145 5.44 12.86 -0.79
N LEU A 146 4.88 13.71 0.09
CA LEU A 146 4.99 15.16 -0.03
C LEU A 146 6.43 15.64 0.11
N SER A 147 7.25 15.03 0.95
CA SER A 147 8.65 15.43 1.17
C SER A 147 9.52 15.28 -0.09
N HIS A 148 9.12 14.42 -1.04
CA HIS A 148 9.76 14.27 -2.35
C HIS A 148 9.39 15.40 -3.32
N MET A 149 8.32 16.15 -3.06
CA MET A 149 7.79 17.15 -3.97
C MET A 149 8.38 18.54 -3.70
N GLN A 150 8.35 19.40 -4.73
CA GLN A 150 8.64 20.83 -4.56
C GLN A 150 7.49 21.53 -3.81
N ASP A 151 7.80 22.52 -3.01
CA ASP A 151 6.84 23.26 -2.18
C ASP A 151 5.68 23.86 -2.98
N ASN A 152 5.92 24.33 -4.21
CA ASN A 152 4.86 24.83 -5.11
C ASN A 152 3.86 23.73 -5.50
N THR A 153 4.32 22.50 -5.68
CA THR A 153 3.45 21.34 -5.96
C THR A 153 2.62 21.00 -4.72
N ILE A 154 3.24 20.99 -3.53
CA ILE A 154 2.55 20.78 -2.26
C ILE A 154 1.45 21.82 -2.04
N ARG A 155 1.75 23.11 -2.30
CA ARG A 155 0.76 24.20 -2.19
C ARG A 155 -0.44 23.98 -3.12
N LYS A 156 -0.20 23.56 -4.38
CA LYS A 156 -1.29 23.27 -5.34
C LYS A 156 -2.15 22.08 -4.87
N LEU A 157 -1.53 21.00 -4.41
CA LEU A 157 -2.25 19.84 -3.88
C LEU A 157 -3.07 20.19 -2.64
N ALA A 158 -2.51 20.96 -1.71
CA ALA A 158 -3.21 21.39 -0.50
C ALA A 158 -4.39 22.30 -0.81
N LYS A 159 -4.26 23.23 -1.77
CA LYS A 159 -5.36 24.05 -2.26
C LYS A 159 -6.50 23.20 -2.87
N ASN A 160 -6.13 22.20 -3.72
CA ASN A 160 -7.10 21.27 -4.30
C ASN A 160 -7.82 20.45 -3.23
N PHE A 161 -7.09 19.96 -2.24
CA PHE A 161 -7.65 19.25 -1.10
C PHE A 161 -8.64 20.13 -0.34
N ASN A 162 -8.23 21.34 0.03
CA ASN A 162 -9.04 22.30 0.78
C ASN A 162 -10.30 22.75 0.03
N ALA A 163 -10.27 22.75 -1.32
CA ALA A 163 -11.43 23.11 -2.14
C ALA A 163 -12.57 22.09 -2.04
N THR A 164 -12.26 20.83 -1.74
CA THR A 164 -13.24 19.74 -1.67
C THR A 164 -13.45 19.19 -0.25
N ALA A 165 -12.52 19.47 0.66
CA ALA A 165 -12.58 19.00 2.04
C ALA A 165 -13.63 19.78 2.85
N PRO A 166 -14.36 19.10 3.77
CA PRO A 166 -15.15 19.76 4.81
C PRO A 166 -14.30 20.76 5.59
N HIS A 167 -14.93 21.81 6.12
CA HIS A 167 -14.21 22.92 6.76
C HIS A 167 -13.30 22.46 7.91
N ASP A 168 -13.78 21.52 8.72
CA ASP A 168 -13.07 20.91 9.85
C ASP A 168 -11.90 20.00 9.46
N LYS A 169 -11.83 19.60 8.18
CA LYS A 169 -10.76 18.74 7.63
C LYS A 169 -9.77 19.49 6.73
N ARG A 170 -9.96 20.80 6.56
CA ARG A 170 -9.02 21.61 5.78
C ARG A 170 -7.67 21.72 6.49
N VAL A 171 -6.61 21.74 5.68
CA VAL A 171 -5.25 21.82 6.20
C VAL A 171 -4.70 23.24 6.10
N ASP A 172 -3.93 23.62 7.11
CA ASP A 172 -3.11 24.84 7.06
C ASP A 172 -1.89 24.55 6.15
N ILE A 173 -1.82 25.25 5.03
CA ILE A 173 -0.76 25.04 4.03
C ILE A 173 0.60 25.42 4.59
N THR A 174 0.71 26.42 5.45
CA THR A 174 1.97 26.84 6.07
C THR A 174 2.48 25.77 7.01
N LYS A 175 1.58 25.24 7.85
CA LYS A 175 1.88 24.12 8.74
C LYS A 175 2.29 22.86 7.97
N VAL A 176 1.58 22.51 6.90
CA VAL A 176 1.94 21.37 6.04
C VAL A 176 3.36 21.50 5.50
N LEU A 177 3.72 22.68 4.98
CA LEU A 177 5.06 22.89 4.44
C LEU A 177 6.15 22.82 5.53
N PHE A 178 5.86 23.35 6.71
CA PHE A 178 6.77 23.27 7.85
C PHE A 178 6.99 21.80 8.29
N ASP A 179 5.90 21.04 8.47
CA ASP A 179 5.98 19.64 8.88
C ASP A 179 6.70 18.78 7.82
N VAL A 180 6.41 18.99 6.52
CA VAL A 180 7.07 18.29 5.41
C VAL A 180 8.56 18.65 5.31
N ALA A 181 8.94 19.91 5.58
CA ALA A 181 10.35 20.32 5.61
C ALA A 181 11.10 19.61 6.73
N ALA A 182 10.50 19.45 7.89
CA ALA A 182 11.07 18.72 9.02
C ALA A 182 11.23 17.23 8.69
N ASP A 183 10.21 16.59 8.08
CA ASP A 183 10.27 15.19 7.64
C ASP A 183 11.35 14.99 6.59
N ARG A 184 11.46 15.91 5.62
CA ARG A 184 12.51 15.91 4.58
C ARG A 184 13.92 15.98 5.21
N ALA A 185 14.11 16.84 6.19
CA ALA A 185 15.41 17.04 6.84
C ALA A 185 15.86 15.81 7.64
N ARG A 186 14.95 15.16 8.36
CA ARG A 186 15.28 13.95 9.14
C ARG A 186 15.25 12.65 8.32
N GLY A 187 14.64 12.67 7.12
CA GLY A 187 14.57 11.54 6.20
C GLY A 187 13.49 10.50 6.54
N TYR A 188 12.60 10.78 7.48
CA TYR A 188 11.46 9.93 7.82
C TYR A 188 10.31 10.74 8.43
N ALA A 189 9.10 10.22 8.36
CA ALA A 189 7.92 10.76 9.01
C ALA A 189 7.44 9.83 10.12
N VAL A 190 6.99 10.43 11.23
CA VAL A 190 6.27 9.73 12.31
C VAL A 190 4.88 10.30 12.38
N SER A 191 3.86 9.45 12.23
CA SER A 191 2.46 9.83 12.36
C SER A 191 1.81 8.95 13.44
N LEU A 192 1.36 9.57 14.52
CA LEU A 192 0.76 8.89 15.66
C LEU A 192 -0.68 9.38 15.85
N ASN A 193 -1.63 8.47 16.03
CA ASN A 193 -3.04 8.77 16.30
C ASN A 193 -3.78 9.64 15.26
N GLN A 194 -3.20 9.88 14.09
CA GLN A 194 -3.76 10.80 13.10
C GLN A 194 -4.89 10.18 12.28
N VAL A 195 -4.75 8.92 11.88
CA VAL A 195 -5.72 8.23 11.03
C VAL A 195 -6.53 7.19 11.81
N THR A 196 -5.88 6.45 12.66
CA THR A 196 -6.51 5.44 13.51
C THR A 196 -6.05 5.66 14.95
N PRO A 197 -6.97 5.79 15.93
CA PRO A 197 -6.59 5.93 17.33
C PRO A 197 -5.68 4.80 17.82
N HIS A 198 -4.77 5.11 18.72
CA HIS A 198 -3.81 4.18 19.32
C HIS A 198 -2.85 3.49 18.35
N SER A 199 -2.82 3.93 17.09
CA SER A 199 -1.91 3.41 16.08
C SER A 199 -1.13 4.52 15.39
N GLY A 200 -0.07 4.12 14.69
CA GLY A 200 0.73 5.04 13.92
C GLY A 200 1.60 4.32 12.90
N ILE A 201 2.48 5.09 12.30
CA ILE A 201 3.42 4.61 11.31
C ILE A 201 4.70 5.45 11.34
N ILE A 202 5.84 4.77 11.21
CA ILE A 202 7.10 5.38 10.82
C ILE A 202 7.30 5.08 9.34
N ALA A 203 7.49 6.11 8.52
CA ALA A 203 7.55 6.01 7.07
C ALA A 203 8.82 6.64 6.50
N MET A 204 9.38 6.04 5.44
CA MET A 204 10.55 6.51 4.72
C MET A 204 10.35 6.40 3.22
N LEU A 205 10.92 7.35 2.45
CA LEU A 205 11.05 7.21 1.01
C LEU A 205 12.06 6.12 0.68
N LEU A 206 11.73 5.31 -0.31
CA LEU A 206 12.71 4.43 -0.94
C LEU A 206 13.59 5.23 -1.92
N PRO A 207 14.85 4.83 -2.12
CA PRO A 207 15.68 5.39 -3.19
C PRO A 207 15.05 5.03 -4.54
N THR A 208 14.65 6.03 -5.32
CA THR A 208 14.03 5.87 -6.64
C THR A 208 14.74 6.76 -7.64
N ALA A 209 14.81 6.34 -8.90
CA ALA A 209 15.33 7.20 -9.98
C ALA A 209 14.40 8.41 -10.20
N PRO A 210 14.90 9.53 -10.74
CA PRO A 210 14.12 10.76 -10.87
C PRO A 210 12.85 10.65 -11.73
N ASP A 211 12.80 9.69 -12.64
CA ASP A 211 11.69 9.39 -13.56
C ASP A 211 10.77 8.27 -13.05
N GLU A 212 11.11 7.65 -11.94
CA GLU A 212 10.28 6.60 -11.32
C GLU A 212 9.25 7.17 -10.35
N THR A 213 8.16 6.41 -10.16
CA THR A 213 7.14 6.72 -9.16
C THR A 213 7.71 6.61 -7.75
N PRO A 214 7.68 7.67 -6.93
CA PRO A 214 8.15 7.62 -5.56
C PRO A 214 7.39 6.58 -4.73
N LEU A 215 8.12 5.73 -4.04
CA LEU A 215 7.59 4.71 -3.14
C LEU A 215 7.98 5.01 -1.70
N VAL A 216 7.06 4.72 -0.79
CA VAL A 216 7.25 4.88 0.65
C VAL A 216 7.11 3.54 1.34
N LEU A 217 8.09 3.20 2.15
CA LEU A 217 8.05 2.06 3.05
C LEU A 217 7.66 2.52 4.45
N GLY A 218 6.76 1.78 5.11
CA GLY A 218 6.28 2.14 6.44
C GLY A 218 6.22 0.95 7.40
N ILE A 219 6.58 1.19 8.66
CA ILE A 219 6.38 0.28 9.79
C ILE A 219 5.18 0.78 10.56
N SER A 220 4.06 0.03 10.51
CA SER A 220 2.81 0.38 11.19
C SER A 220 2.63 -0.45 12.46
N SER A 221 2.40 0.22 13.58
CA SER A 221 2.27 -0.40 14.89
C SER A 221 1.36 0.39 15.82
N LEU A 222 1.23 -0.10 17.05
CA LEU A 222 0.62 0.66 18.15
C LEU A 222 1.50 1.85 18.53
N THR A 223 0.86 2.96 18.86
CA THR A 223 1.55 4.23 19.22
C THR A 223 2.63 4.04 20.27
N VAL A 224 2.36 3.27 21.32
CA VAL A 224 3.32 3.04 22.42
C VAL A 224 4.59 2.38 21.89
N ARG A 225 4.46 1.32 21.09
CA ARG A 225 5.62 0.62 20.52
C ARG A 225 6.40 1.47 19.53
N LEU A 226 5.72 2.32 18.76
CA LEU A 226 6.41 3.25 17.85
C LEU A 226 7.24 4.27 18.61
N ILE A 227 6.73 4.82 19.72
CA ILE A 227 7.47 5.78 20.56
C ILE A 227 8.68 5.10 21.19
N GLU A 228 8.49 3.92 21.79
CA GLU A 228 9.57 3.20 22.47
C GLU A 228 10.67 2.71 21.53
N ASN A 229 10.34 2.42 20.27
CA ASN A 229 11.26 1.81 19.31
C ASN A 229 11.57 2.72 18.11
N GLU A 230 11.26 4.02 18.14
CA GLU A 230 11.42 4.90 16.98
C GLU A 230 12.82 4.79 16.36
N HIS A 231 13.85 5.02 17.16
CA HIS A 231 15.25 4.96 16.69
C HIS A 231 15.59 3.58 16.11
N ARG A 232 15.22 2.52 16.81
CA ARG A 232 15.49 1.14 16.36
C ARG A 232 14.81 0.86 15.02
N TYR A 233 13.55 1.23 14.83
CA TYR A 233 12.81 1.01 13.58
C TYR A 233 13.37 1.83 12.43
N VAL A 234 13.76 3.09 12.70
CA VAL A 234 14.43 3.95 11.72
C VAL A 234 15.77 3.34 11.27
N ASP A 235 16.61 2.93 12.21
CA ASP A 235 17.92 2.35 11.89
C ASP A 235 17.80 1.00 11.20
N THR A 236 16.86 0.14 11.63
CA THR A 236 16.57 -1.13 10.96
C THR A 236 16.15 -0.90 9.51
N THR A 237 15.29 0.10 9.27
CA THR A 237 14.84 0.44 7.90
C THR A 237 15.99 0.96 7.06
N ARG A 238 16.82 1.87 7.56
CA ARG A 238 18.00 2.40 6.86
C ARG A 238 19.01 1.31 6.51
N ASN A 239 19.29 0.42 7.46
CA ASN A 239 20.22 -0.69 7.25
C ASN A 239 19.66 -1.69 6.23
N GLY A 240 18.37 -2.00 6.32
CA GLY A 240 17.70 -2.84 5.33
C GLY A 240 17.75 -2.25 3.92
N MET A 241 17.47 -0.96 3.76
CA MET A 241 17.59 -0.28 2.46
C MET A 241 19.01 -0.39 1.89
N LYS A 242 20.04 -0.15 2.71
CA LYS A 242 21.44 -0.30 2.27
C LYS A 242 21.77 -1.74 1.85
N THR A 243 21.24 -2.73 2.56
CA THR A 243 21.55 -4.14 2.31
C THR A 243 20.83 -4.68 1.07
N PHE A 244 19.61 -4.26 0.82
CA PHE A 244 18.77 -4.89 -0.20
C PHE A 244 18.54 -4.03 -1.44
N LEU A 245 18.73 -2.69 -1.38
CA LEU A 245 18.39 -1.77 -2.47
C LEU A 245 19.59 -0.97 -3.03
N VAL A 246 20.75 -1.03 -2.41
CA VAL A 246 21.98 -0.38 -2.92
C VAL A 246 22.89 -1.47 -3.45
N GLU A 247 23.22 -1.39 -4.72
CA GLU A 247 24.32 -2.14 -5.32
C GLU A 247 25.67 -1.53 -4.96
#